data_4d3707601bfe1cbd8693032d47dd3e26
#
_entry.id   4d3707601bfe1cbd8693032d47dd3e26
#
_cell.length_a   1.000
_cell.length_b   1.000
_cell.length_c   1.000
_cell.angle_alpha   90.00
_cell.angle_beta   90.00
_cell.angle_gamma   90.00
#
_symmetry.space_group_name_H-M   'P 1'
#
loop_
_entity.id
_entity.type
_entity.pdbx_description
1 polymer ?
#
loop_
_entity_poly.entity_id
_entity_poly.type
_entity_poly.pdbx_seq_one_letter_code
_entity_poly.pdbx_strand_id
1 'polypeptide(L)'
;EGGDYIVRIGGEEQEFENVRPGTRLNMMAPVTHDTELVIVGPTPDRETRSAIRVHAVTADELRDSLRFIDAPFPVNAKGEAEIDRPTNRITLPAGWWKTLLARTALGTRNWDRFSPWGYQGVTLQNPSDTAVNVAIRSVVTRPDGTPDPVFRPRFRDVGNTMTDTSALLRIPAKSDATAILPVYVDDDLLGSNTPPDGWLRRIEVTPLGIDTPLLVVNQPLYVSQASALISGTLFAALGGAAIGLLVIGFRWRTWLSDRSTTSLMVIAMLGAMMFTVSAGSQLIGMGIAALLGPFSSLLTGLVDDAFRTALMMTLLTLQPRPGTAALAILVQSLLGALTLGHFGPSQLLIIGNSVLWTELFLWVTGVTRTTNWIRGAGLGMWARVAFALAMANLTTGAFGLVLAAVLYRFYYAEWYVAMILIGPSFGYVLLGCAIALPFARSLREVSP
;
A
#
# COMPACT_ATOMS: atom_id res chain seq x y z
N GLU A 1 -43.66 13.29 17.09
CA GLU A 1 -44.23 14.56 17.54
C GLU A 1 -43.14 15.32 18.27
N GLY A 2 -43.20 16.67 18.28
CA GLY A 2 -42.29 17.49 19.08
C GLY A 2 -42.92 17.80 20.42
N GLY A 3 -42.11 18.02 21.45
CA GLY A 3 -42.62 18.34 22.78
C GLY A 3 -41.62 18.01 23.89
N ASP A 4 -42.10 17.98 25.11
CA ASP A 4 -41.28 17.68 26.27
C ASP A 4 -41.30 16.18 26.59
N TYR A 5 -40.15 15.62 26.89
CA TYR A 5 -39.97 14.21 27.18
C TYR A 5 -39.28 14.03 28.52
N ILE A 6 -39.74 13.06 29.29
CA ILE A 6 -39.08 12.59 30.50
C ILE A 6 -38.53 11.19 30.22
N VAL A 7 -37.27 11.00 30.44
CA VAL A 7 -36.58 9.70 30.27
C VAL A 7 -36.14 9.23 31.66
N ARG A 8 -36.58 8.03 32.04
CA ARG A 8 -36.23 7.40 33.33
C ARG A 8 -35.51 6.08 33.08
N ILE A 9 -34.40 5.88 33.73
CA ILE A 9 -33.65 4.62 33.71
C ILE A 9 -32.88 4.42 35.03
N GLY A 10 -33.00 3.25 35.66
CA GLY A 10 -32.19 2.90 36.83
C GLY A 10 -32.32 3.85 38.02
N GLY A 11 -33.46 4.56 38.15
CA GLY A 11 -33.68 5.57 39.19
C GLY A 11 -33.23 7.00 38.84
N GLU A 12 -32.56 7.16 37.73
CA GLU A 12 -32.18 8.45 37.12
C GLU A 12 -33.33 8.96 36.26
N GLU A 13 -33.61 10.26 36.36
CA GLU A 13 -34.63 10.93 35.55
C GLU A 13 -34.01 12.16 34.88
N GLN A 14 -34.23 12.30 33.58
CA GLN A 14 -33.80 13.45 32.83
C GLN A 14 -34.95 14.00 32.00
N GLU A 15 -35.17 15.29 32.09
CA GLU A 15 -36.17 16.03 31.34
C GLU A 15 -35.55 16.70 30.12
N PHE A 16 -36.22 16.58 28.98
CA PHE A 16 -35.83 17.17 27.69
C PHE A 16 -36.98 18.04 27.20
N GLU A 17 -36.76 19.35 27.21
CA GLU A 17 -37.75 20.35 26.83
C GLU A 17 -37.66 20.66 25.34
N ASN A 18 -38.81 20.95 24.71
CA ASN A 18 -38.91 21.44 23.32
C ASN A 18 -38.19 20.57 22.27
N VAL A 19 -38.23 19.27 22.42
CA VAL A 19 -37.60 18.32 21.50
C VAL A 19 -38.29 18.38 20.13
N ARG A 20 -37.51 18.59 19.09
CA ARG A 20 -38.04 18.57 17.69
C ARG A 20 -38.15 17.16 17.18
N PRO A 21 -39.08 16.87 16.24
CA PRO A 21 -39.14 15.57 15.59
C PRO A 21 -37.81 15.22 14.92
N GLY A 22 -37.29 14.00 15.12
CA GLY A 22 -36.03 13.52 14.59
C GLY A 22 -34.79 13.89 15.40
N THR A 23 -34.92 14.62 16.50
CA THR A 23 -33.81 14.89 17.43
C THR A 23 -33.40 13.60 18.17
N ARG A 24 -32.10 13.33 18.23
CA ARG A 24 -31.54 12.27 19.08
C ARG A 24 -31.38 12.80 20.51
N LEU A 25 -31.97 12.09 21.45
CA LEU A 25 -31.75 12.34 22.87
C LEU A 25 -30.67 11.40 23.40
N ASN A 26 -29.70 11.92 24.12
CA ASN A 26 -28.63 11.13 24.73
C ASN A 26 -28.76 11.27 26.25
N MET A 27 -28.88 10.15 26.93
CA MET A 27 -28.87 10.06 28.40
C MET A 27 -27.80 9.04 28.80
N MET A 28 -27.03 9.36 29.82
CA MET A 28 -26.10 8.43 30.48
C MET A 28 -26.62 8.18 31.89
N ALA A 29 -26.89 6.92 32.21
CA ALA A 29 -27.29 6.51 33.56
C ALA A 29 -26.55 5.22 33.92
N PRO A 30 -26.06 5.07 35.18
CA PRO A 30 -25.47 3.82 35.63
C PRO A 30 -26.58 2.79 35.83
N VAL A 31 -26.48 1.65 35.11
CA VAL A 31 -27.41 0.55 35.26
C VAL A 31 -26.68 -0.63 35.91
N THR A 32 -27.03 -0.92 37.18
CA THR A 32 -26.38 -1.97 37.99
C THR A 32 -27.19 -3.25 38.08
N HIS A 33 -28.43 -3.24 37.65
CA HIS A 33 -29.34 -4.37 37.64
C HIS A 33 -30.38 -4.18 36.52
N ASP A 34 -31.03 -5.25 36.13
CA ASP A 34 -32.11 -5.19 35.15
C ASP A 34 -33.12 -4.14 35.48
N THR A 35 -33.37 -3.26 34.57
CA THR A 35 -34.24 -2.11 34.76
C THR A 35 -35.06 -1.82 33.52
N GLU A 36 -36.02 -0.91 33.68
CA GLU A 36 -36.85 -0.48 32.57
C GLU A 36 -36.50 0.97 32.20
N LEU A 37 -36.18 1.18 30.91
CA LEU A 37 -36.09 2.50 30.33
C LEU A 37 -37.53 2.96 30.01
N VAL A 38 -37.98 3.99 30.65
CA VAL A 38 -39.33 4.55 30.46
C VAL A 38 -39.22 5.91 29.83
N ILE A 39 -39.88 6.10 28.69
CA ILE A 39 -39.99 7.38 28.00
C ILE A 39 -41.41 7.85 28.11
N VAL A 40 -41.62 9.01 28.72
CA VAL A 40 -42.92 9.66 28.89
C VAL A 40 -42.93 10.96 28.08
N GLY A 41 -43.94 11.19 27.29
CA GLY A 41 -44.12 12.45 26.54
C GLY A 41 -45.00 12.28 25.29
N PRO A 42 -45.27 13.28 24.48
CA PRO A 42 -45.07 14.71 24.66
C PRO A 42 -46.36 15.47 25.10
N THR A 43 -47.44 14.77 25.47
CA THR A 43 -48.73 15.42 25.77
C THR A 43 -49.22 15.14 27.20
N PRO A 44 -49.65 16.19 27.98
CA PRO A 44 -50.14 16.01 29.34
C PRO A 44 -51.40 15.13 29.45
N ASP A 45 -52.22 15.09 28.38
CA ASP A 45 -53.51 14.35 28.36
C ASP A 45 -53.40 12.91 27.78
N ARG A 46 -52.27 12.54 27.22
CA ARG A 46 -51.95 11.19 26.74
C ARG A 46 -50.50 10.89 27.05
N GLU A 47 -50.24 10.38 28.23
CA GLU A 47 -48.94 9.77 28.53
C GLU A 47 -48.68 8.60 27.57
N THR A 48 -48.01 8.89 26.49
CA THR A 48 -47.46 7.81 25.65
C THR A 48 -46.25 7.29 26.39
N ARG A 49 -46.47 6.25 27.17
CA ARG A 49 -45.42 5.55 27.89
C ARG A 49 -44.85 4.44 27.00
N SER A 50 -43.61 4.56 26.63
CA SER A 50 -42.86 3.48 25.98
C SER A 50 -41.85 2.93 26.97
N ALA A 51 -41.90 1.62 27.22
CA ALA A 51 -41.00 0.98 28.15
C ALA A 51 -40.13 -0.06 27.42
N ILE A 52 -38.84 0.02 27.62
CA ILE A 52 -37.85 -0.90 27.04
C ILE A 52 -37.10 -1.56 28.19
N ARG A 53 -37.09 -2.89 28.23
CA ARG A 53 -36.25 -3.59 29.21
C ARG A 53 -34.78 -3.40 28.86
N VAL A 54 -34.01 -2.97 29.84
CA VAL A 54 -32.56 -2.86 29.81
C VAL A 54 -32.00 -3.95 30.71
N HIS A 55 -31.29 -4.89 30.09
CA HIS A 55 -30.62 -5.97 30.81
C HIS A 55 -29.23 -5.49 31.22
N ALA A 56 -28.93 -5.50 32.48
CA ALA A 56 -27.60 -5.16 33.01
C ALA A 56 -26.71 -6.39 32.93
N VAL A 57 -25.65 -6.28 32.14
CA VAL A 57 -24.65 -7.35 31.98
C VAL A 57 -23.48 -7.07 32.91
N THR A 58 -23.09 -8.05 33.70
CA THR A 58 -21.93 -7.94 34.60
C THR A 58 -20.61 -8.01 33.82
N ALA A 59 -19.53 -7.49 34.38
CA ALA A 59 -18.20 -7.56 33.78
C ALA A 59 -17.75 -9.02 33.56
N ASP A 60 -18.13 -9.94 34.43
CA ASP A 60 -17.76 -11.36 34.29
C ASP A 60 -18.54 -12.05 33.17
N GLU A 61 -19.83 -11.78 33.02
CA GLU A 61 -20.63 -12.27 31.88
C GLU A 61 -20.10 -11.75 30.54
N LEU A 62 -19.69 -10.45 30.49
CA LEU A 62 -19.07 -9.89 29.30
C LEU A 62 -17.70 -10.51 29.01
N ARG A 63 -16.91 -10.83 30.03
CA ARG A 63 -15.61 -11.48 29.88
C ARG A 63 -15.77 -12.86 29.25
N ASP A 64 -16.76 -13.62 29.67
CA ASP A 64 -17.07 -14.94 29.14
C ASP A 64 -17.69 -14.87 27.73
N SER A 65 -18.35 -13.77 27.41
CA SER A 65 -19.00 -13.55 26.11
C SER A 65 -18.11 -12.93 25.04
N LEU A 66 -16.97 -12.33 25.40
CA LEU A 66 -16.06 -11.72 24.42
C LEU A 66 -14.82 -12.57 24.23
N ARG A 67 -14.53 -12.92 22.97
CA ARG A 67 -13.34 -13.68 22.61
C ARG A 67 -12.41 -12.82 21.74
N PHE A 68 -11.16 -12.76 22.12
CA PHE A 68 -10.11 -12.23 21.27
C PHE A 68 -9.76 -13.26 20.20
N ILE A 69 -9.81 -12.86 18.92
CA ILE A 69 -9.44 -13.73 17.81
C ILE A 69 -7.99 -13.43 17.40
N ASP A 70 -7.71 -12.20 16.97
CA ASP A 70 -6.42 -11.84 16.43
C ASP A 70 -6.17 -10.32 16.49
N ALA A 71 -4.88 -9.93 16.40
CA ALA A 71 -4.46 -8.53 16.28
C ALA A 71 -3.30 -8.39 15.29
N PRO A 72 -3.55 -8.60 13.99
CA PRO A 72 -2.54 -8.52 12.96
C PRO A 72 -1.98 -7.09 12.82
N PHE A 73 -0.70 -7.02 12.43
CA PHE A 73 -0.01 -5.79 12.09
C PHE A 73 1.09 -6.08 11.06
N PRO A 74 1.22 -5.32 9.98
CA PRO A 74 0.28 -4.29 9.51
C PRO A 74 -0.99 -4.87 8.87
N VAL A 75 -2.04 -4.03 8.78
CA VAL A 75 -3.30 -4.40 8.12
C VAL A 75 -3.69 -3.40 7.04
N ASN A 76 -4.47 -3.88 6.08
CA ASN A 76 -5.08 -3.06 5.03
C ASN A 76 -6.30 -2.27 5.56
N ALA A 77 -6.96 -1.51 4.68
CA ALA A 77 -8.15 -0.73 5.02
C ALA A 77 -9.37 -1.57 5.45
N LYS A 78 -9.35 -2.89 5.26
CA LYS A 78 -10.39 -3.82 5.70
C LYS A 78 -10.07 -4.47 7.06
N GLY A 79 -8.87 -4.24 7.60
CA GLY A 79 -8.39 -4.88 8.83
C GLY A 79 -7.75 -6.26 8.61
N GLU A 80 -7.55 -6.68 7.36
CA GLU A 80 -6.90 -7.94 7.01
C GLU A 80 -5.38 -7.78 7.03
N ALA A 81 -4.64 -8.81 7.46
CA ALA A 81 -3.18 -8.79 7.49
C ALA A 81 -2.58 -8.55 6.09
N GLU A 82 -1.65 -7.63 5.98
CA GLU A 82 -0.87 -7.40 4.76
C GLU A 82 0.24 -8.46 4.66
N ILE A 83 -0.03 -9.54 3.93
CA ILE A 83 0.87 -10.70 3.80
C ILE A 83 2.14 -10.40 3.01
N ASP A 84 2.14 -9.35 2.20
CA ASP A 84 3.28 -8.85 1.44
C ASP A 84 4.25 -8.01 2.29
N ARG A 85 3.89 -7.71 3.55
CA ARG A 85 4.72 -6.95 4.50
C ARG A 85 5.18 -7.82 5.67
N PRO A 86 6.32 -7.47 6.30
CA PRO A 86 6.79 -8.19 7.48
C PRO A 86 5.81 -8.07 8.65
N THR A 87 5.38 -9.20 9.20
CA THR A 87 4.45 -9.25 10.33
C THR A 87 5.11 -8.72 11.60
N ASN A 88 4.35 -7.91 12.36
CA ASN A 88 4.78 -7.31 13.63
C ASN A 88 6.10 -6.52 13.55
N ARG A 89 6.44 -6.00 12.38
CA ARG A 89 7.69 -5.27 12.17
C ARG A 89 7.45 -3.91 11.53
N ILE A 90 8.16 -2.93 12.06
CA ILE A 90 8.29 -1.58 11.52
C ILE A 90 9.71 -1.43 11.00
N THR A 91 9.87 -1.10 9.73
CA THR A 91 11.19 -0.78 9.17
C THR A 91 11.27 0.70 8.89
N LEU A 92 12.22 1.38 9.54
CA LEU A 92 12.42 2.82 9.38
C LEU A 92 13.57 3.10 8.41
N PRO A 93 13.45 4.14 7.58
CA PRO A 93 14.55 4.54 6.72
C PRO A 93 15.72 5.05 7.55
N ALA A 94 16.92 4.54 7.26
CA ALA A 94 18.16 4.99 7.90
C ALA A 94 18.87 6.02 7.05
N GLY A 95 19.55 6.98 7.72
CA GLY A 95 20.48 7.89 7.07
C GLY A 95 19.96 9.33 6.91
N TRP A 96 20.91 10.26 6.66
CA TRP A 96 20.68 11.69 6.50
C TRP A 96 19.80 12.08 5.30
N TRP A 97 19.75 11.22 4.31
CA TRP A 97 19.00 11.42 3.07
C TRP A 97 17.48 11.42 3.29
N LYS A 98 16.97 10.83 4.39
CA LYS A 98 15.55 10.89 4.73
C LYS A 98 15.06 12.33 4.87
N THR A 99 15.87 13.17 5.54
CA THR A 99 15.58 14.60 5.73
C THR A 99 15.65 15.36 4.41
N LEU A 100 16.58 14.98 3.53
CA LEU A 100 16.71 15.58 2.21
C LEU A 100 15.49 15.27 1.35
N LEU A 101 15.06 13.99 1.29
CA LEU A 101 13.88 13.57 0.52
C LEU A 101 12.58 14.18 1.07
N ALA A 102 12.44 14.29 2.39
CA ALA A 102 11.29 14.93 3.01
C ALA A 102 11.15 16.42 2.61
N ARG A 103 12.26 17.09 2.28
CA ARG A 103 12.29 18.49 1.84
C ARG A 103 12.16 18.68 0.34
N THR A 104 12.26 17.61 -0.45
CA THR A 104 12.16 17.69 -1.91
C THR A 104 10.72 17.45 -2.36
N ALA A 105 10.42 17.79 -3.63
CA ALA A 105 9.14 17.46 -4.27
C ALA A 105 8.89 15.94 -4.38
N LEU A 106 9.90 15.11 -4.11
CA LEU A 106 9.80 13.66 -4.03
C LEU A 106 9.27 13.19 -2.67
N GLY A 107 9.35 14.07 -1.64
CA GLY A 107 8.80 13.77 -0.33
C GLY A 107 7.28 13.65 -0.39
N THR A 108 6.76 12.50 0.01
CA THR A 108 5.33 12.23 0.10
C THR A 108 4.82 12.58 1.50
N ARG A 109 3.49 12.66 1.68
CA ARG A 109 2.86 12.82 2.99
C ARG A 109 3.26 11.73 4.01
N ASN A 110 3.76 10.60 3.54
CA ASN A 110 4.18 9.49 4.39
C ASN A 110 5.45 9.79 5.23
N TRP A 111 6.15 10.88 4.93
CA TRP A 111 7.23 11.42 5.75
C TRP A 111 6.75 12.38 6.84
N ASP A 112 5.46 12.67 6.86
CA ASP A 112 4.88 13.48 7.91
C ASP A 112 4.83 12.66 9.21
N ARG A 113 5.50 13.18 10.26
CA ARG A 113 5.49 12.60 11.61
C ARG A 113 4.10 12.53 12.25
N PHE A 114 3.12 13.23 11.65
CA PHE A 114 1.73 13.20 12.08
C PHE A 114 0.92 12.09 11.38
N SER A 115 1.47 11.46 10.35
CA SER A 115 0.82 10.34 9.68
C SER A 115 1.18 9.03 10.38
N PRO A 116 0.21 8.11 10.54
CA PRO A 116 0.51 6.79 11.07
C PRO A 116 1.51 6.06 10.16
N TRP A 117 2.36 5.26 10.78
CA TRP A 117 3.28 4.40 10.03
C TRP A 117 2.54 3.22 9.40
N GLY A 118 1.51 2.73 10.04
CA GLY A 118 0.66 1.64 9.59
C GLY A 118 -0.54 1.50 10.48
N TYR A 119 -1.34 0.48 10.22
CA TYR A 119 -2.56 0.19 10.98
C TYR A 119 -2.49 -1.22 11.54
N GLN A 120 -3.06 -1.42 12.73
CA GLN A 120 -3.29 -2.73 13.34
C GLN A 120 -4.76 -3.06 13.34
N GLY A 121 -5.11 -4.30 13.05
CA GLY A 121 -6.44 -4.84 13.25
C GLY A 121 -6.57 -5.39 14.67
N VAL A 122 -7.76 -5.30 15.25
CA VAL A 122 -8.11 -6.02 16.47
C VAL A 122 -9.46 -6.67 16.24
N THR A 123 -9.47 -7.98 16.12
CA THR A 123 -10.68 -8.76 15.83
C THR A 123 -11.19 -9.42 17.09
N LEU A 124 -12.44 -9.10 17.41
CA LEU A 124 -13.16 -9.65 18.56
C LEU A 124 -14.39 -10.40 18.07
N GLN A 125 -14.72 -11.49 18.75
CA GLN A 125 -15.92 -12.28 18.52
C GLN A 125 -16.87 -12.12 19.70
N ASN A 126 -18.15 -11.95 19.39
CA ASN A 126 -19.26 -11.92 20.34
C ASN A 126 -20.16 -13.12 20.12
N PRO A 127 -20.02 -14.22 20.89
CA PRO A 127 -20.90 -15.37 20.80
C PRO A 127 -22.28 -15.17 21.46
N SER A 128 -22.49 -14.05 22.16
CA SER A 128 -23.78 -13.77 22.85
C SER A 128 -24.89 -13.39 21.87
N ASP A 129 -26.13 -13.45 22.34
CA ASP A 129 -27.33 -13.07 21.57
C ASP A 129 -27.56 -11.55 21.52
N THR A 130 -26.74 -10.76 22.19
CA THR A 130 -26.85 -9.29 22.28
C THR A 130 -25.63 -8.62 21.69
N ALA A 131 -25.80 -7.45 21.06
CA ALA A 131 -24.67 -6.68 20.57
C ALA A 131 -23.91 -6.04 21.72
N VAL A 132 -22.57 -6.05 21.66
CA VAL A 132 -21.70 -5.45 22.68
C VAL A 132 -20.95 -4.27 22.08
N ASN A 133 -20.88 -3.17 22.84
CA ASN A 133 -20.10 -2.00 22.47
C ASN A 133 -18.85 -1.93 23.37
N VAL A 134 -17.68 -1.84 22.76
CA VAL A 134 -16.40 -1.78 23.47
C VAL A 134 -15.54 -0.62 22.98
N ALA A 135 -14.75 -0.07 23.88
CA ALA A 135 -13.62 0.77 23.54
C ALA A 135 -12.37 -0.10 23.47
N ILE A 136 -11.65 -0.01 22.37
CA ILE A 136 -10.37 -0.71 22.18
C ILE A 136 -9.29 0.36 22.24
N ARG A 137 -8.33 0.17 23.14
CA ARG A 137 -7.19 1.04 23.34
C ARG A 137 -5.91 0.28 23.03
N SER A 138 -4.99 0.89 22.29
CA SER A 138 -3.68 0.31 22.03
C SER A 138 -2.57 1.25 22.45
N VAL A 139 -1.67 0.72 23.25
CA VAL A 139 -0.47 1.41 23.76
C VAL A 139 0.74 0.57 23.40
N VAL A 140 1.78 1.20 22.84
CA VAL A 140 3.06 0.52 22.67
C VAL A 140 3.92 0.76 23.91
N THR A 141 4.30 -0.32 24.55
CA THR A 141 5.08 -0.32 25.78
C THR A 141 6.43 -0.97 25.59
N ARG A 142 7.37 -0.65 26.46
CA ARG A 142 8.61 -1.42 26.64
C ARG A 142 8.29 -2.75 27.31
N PRO A 143 9.24 -3.70 27.35
CA PRO A 143 9.04 -4.97 28.07
C PRO A 143 8.71 -4.82 29.56
N ASP A 144 9.11 -3.71 30.17
CA ASP A 144 8.80 -3.37 31.57
C ASP A 144 7.37 -2.84 31.79
N GLY A 145 6.57 -2.72 30.70
CA GLY A 145 5.22 -2.22 30.72
C GLY A 145 5.08 -0.70 30.65
N THR A 146 6.19 0.05 30.62
CA THR A 146 6.14 1.52 30.52
C THR A 146 5.83 1.97 29.09
N PRO A 147 4.87 2.91 28.87
CA PRO A 147 4.58 3.47 27.55
C PRO A 147 5.79 4.19 26.96
N ASP A 148 6.15 3.85 25.72
CA ASP A 148 7.31 4.48 25.06
C ASP A 148 6.86 5.74 24.28
N PRO A 149 7.48 6.91 24.53
CA PRO A 149 7.15 8.17 23.84
C PRO A 149 7.38 8.13 22.33
N VAL A 150 8.18 7.20 21.82
CA VAL A 150 8.43 6.99 20.39
C VAL A 150 7.15 6.68 19.63
N PHE A 151 6.16 6.05 20.27
CA PHE A 151 4.92 5.60 19.63
C PHE A 151 3.71 6.47 19.94
N ARG A 152 3.92 7.65 20.53
CA ARG A 152 2.81 8.56 20.83
C ARG A 152 2.20 9.15 19.57
N PRO A 153 0.87 9.17 19.46
CA PRO A 153 0.20 9.92 18.41
C PRO A 153 0.61 11.40 18.46
N ARG A 154 0.88 11.98 17.30
CA ARG A 154 1.16 13.42 17.20
C ARG A 154 0.09 14.08 16.34
N PHE A 155 -0.48 15.15 16.83
CA PHE A 155 -1.46 15.96 16.12
C PHE A 155 -0.89 17.36 15.87
N ARG A 156 -1.27 17.98 14.73
CA ARG A 156 -0.72 19.28 14.33
C ARG A 156 -1.11 20.43 15.26
N ASP A 157 -2.27 20.32 15.88
CA ASP A 157 -2.95 21.51 16.38
C ASP A 157 -2.93 21.72 17.88
N VAL A 158 -2.33 20.94 18.72
CA VAL A 158 -2.21 21.27 20.17
C VAL A 158 -1.29 20.33 20.91
N GLY A 159 -0.73 20.79 22.03
CA GLY A 159 0.00 20.01 23.02
C GLY A 159 -0.76 18.76 23.49
N ASN A 160 -0.79 17.76 22.64
CA ASN A 160 -1.56 16.57 22.84
C ASN A 160 -0.88 15.63 23.82
N THR A 161 -1.55 15.34 24.89
CA THR A 161 -1.13 14.43 25.96
C THR A 161 -1.51 12.97 25.68
N MET A 162 -2.13 12.65 24.54
CA MET A 162 -2.50 11.28 24.22
C MET A 162 -1.28 10.38 24.12
N THR A 163 -1.29 9.31 24.88
CA THR A 163 -0.22 8.29 24.90
C THR A 163 -0.60 7.04 24.10
N ASP A 164 -1.82 6.98 23.60
CA ASP A 164 -2.44 5.80 23.03
C ASP A 164 -3.33 6.13 21.84
N THR A 165 -3.74 5.08 21.15
CA THR A 165 -4.76 5.11 20.11
C THR A 165 -5.98 4.32 20.56
N SER A 166 -7.17 4.83 20.29
CA SER A 166 -8.42 4.18 20.69
C SER A 166 -9.45 4.19 19.57
N ALA A 167 -10.32 3.18 19.58
CA ALA A 167 -11.46 3.08 18.68
C ALA A 167 -12.66 2.51 19.44
N LEU A 168 -13.86 2.95 19.05
CA LEU A 168 -15.11 2.35 19.50
C LEU A 168 -15.55 1.30 18.51
N LEU A 169 -15.85 0.10 19.00
CA LEU A 169 -16.29 -1.02 18.19
C LEU A 169 -17.62 -1.54 18.70
N ARG A 170 -18.59 -1.67 17.78
CA ARG A 170 -19.84 -2.40 18.04
C ARG A 170 -19.70 -3.79 17.42
N ILE A 171 -19.85 -4.81 18.25
CA ILE A 171 -19.79 -6.20 17.85
C ILE A 171 -21.22 -6.74 17.85
N PRO A 172 -21.80 -7.08 16.67
CA PRO A 172 -23.16 -7.63 16.62
C PRO A 172 -23.25 -8.96 17.36
N ALA A 173 -24.48 -9.37 17.69
CA ALA A 173 -24.76 -10.67 18.28
C ALA A 173 -24.25 -11.81 17.34
N LYS A 174 -23.65 -12.86 17.90
CA LYS A 174 -23.16 -14.06 17.18
C LYS A 174 -22.25 -13.74 15.99
N SER A 175 -21.46 -12.69 16.11
CA SER A 175 -20.63 -12.17 15.02
C SER A 175 -19.25 -11.79 15.53
N ASP A 176 -18.35 -11.56 14.59
CA ASP A 176 -17.04 -10.92 14.79
C ASP A 176 -17.04 -9.51 14.23
N ALA A 177 -16.16 -8.69 14.75
CA ALA A 177 -15.89 -7.35 14.24
C ALA A 177 -14.44 -6.97 14.46
N THR A 178 -13.90 -6.17 13.53
CA THR A 178 -12.51 -5.73 13.55
C THR A 178 -12.45 -4.23 13.72
N ALA A 179 -11.71 -3.77 14.73
CA ALA A 179 -11.30 -2.38 14.86
C ALA A 179 -9.95 -2.16 14.19
N ILE A 180 -9.80 -1.04 13.51
CA ILE A 180 -8.55 -0.63 12.88
C ILE A 180 -7.98 0.56 13.66
N LEU A 181 -6.78 0.39 14.20
CA LEU A 181 -6.11 1.39 15.02
C LEU A 181 -4.79 1.83 14.35
N PRO A 182 -4.52 3.13 14.26
CA PRO A 182 -3.27 3.61 13.71
C PRO A 182 -2.10 3.38 14.68
N VAL A 183 -0.94 3.06 14.14
CA VAL A 183 0.32 2.96 14.89
C VAL A 183 1.26 4.07 14.41
N TYR A 184 1.66 4.93 15.32
CA TYR A 184 2.55 6.04 15.07
C TYR A 184 3.98 5.69 15.49
N VAL A 185 4.96 6.26 14.81
CA VAL A 185 6.37 6.13 15.18
C VAL A 185 7.06 7.46 14.94
N ASP A 186 7.69 7.97 15.98
CA ASP A 186 8.60 9.12 15.88
C ASP A 186 10.03 8.61 15.72
N ASP A 187 10.51 8.59 14.50
CA ASP A 187 11.84 8.10 14.17
C ASP A 187 12.97 9.03 14.68
N ASP A 188 12.66 10.29 15.00
CA ASP A 188 13.63 11.22 15.60
C ASP A 188 13.91 10.88 17.08
N LEU A 189 12.93 10.27 17.77
CA LEU A 189 13.06 9.84 19.16
C LEU A 189 13.60 8.41 19.32
N LEU A 190 13.69 7.65 18.24
CA LEU A 190 14.05 6.23 18.32
C LEU A 190 15.49 6.01 18.84
N GLY A 191 16.43 6.94 18.63
CA GLY A 191 17.76 6.95 19.20
C GLY A 191 18.47 5.61 19.36
N SER A 192 19.47 5.56 20.27
CA SER A 192 20.22 4.35 20.62
C SER A 192 19.54 3.44 21.67
N ASN A 193 18.38 3.82 22.16
CA ASN A 193 17.66 3.14 23.24
C ASN A 193 16.62 2.12 22.75
N THR A 194 16.90 1.44 21.65
CA THR A 194 16.04 0.34 21.19
C THR A 194 16.15 -0.84 22.15
N PRO A 195 15.05 -1.28 22.79
CA PRO A 195 15.09 -2.43 23.66
C PRO A 195 15.47 -3.69 22.87
N PRO A 196 16.37 -4.55 23.40
CA PRO A 196 16.83 -5.75 22.70
C PRO A 196 15.68 -6.73 22.42
N ASP A 197 14.68 -6.79 23.30
CA ASP A 197 13.52 -7.68 23.19
C ASP A 197 12.38 -7.07 22.38
N GLY A 198 12.58 -5.89 21.78
CA GLY A 198 11.55 -5.15 21.06
C GLY A 198 10.56 -4.46 21.98
N TRP A 199 9.40 -4.15 21.44
CA TRP A 199 8.28 -3.51 22.16
C TRP A 199 7.07 -4.44 22.20
N LEU A 200 6.12 -4.11 23.05
CA LEU A 200 4.85 -4.81 23.16
C LEU A 200 3.70 -3.85 22.79
N ARG A 201 2.85 -4.27 21.89
CA ARG A 201 1.55 -3.62 21.65
C ARG A 201 0.57 -4.16 22.69
N ARG A 202 0.29 -3.38 23.70
CA ARG A 202 -0.68 -3.68 24.73
C ARG A 202 -2.05 -3.21 24.27
N ILE A 203 -2.94 -4.15 24.02
CA ILE A 203 -4.31 -3.94 23.56
C ILE A 203 -5.23 -4.17 24.73
N GLU A 204 -6.00 -3.14 25.09
CA GLU A 204 -6.97 -3.17 26.18
C GLU A 204 -8.36 -3.04 25.56
N VAL A 205 -9.26 -3.95 25.94
CA VAL A 205 -10.67 -3.95 25.52
C VAL A 205 -11.52 -3.64 26.74
N THR A 206 -12.21 -2.51 26.70
CA THR A 206 -13.04 -2.02 27.80
C THR A 206 -14.48 -1.84 27.31
N PRO A 207 -15.49 -2.46 27.91
CA PRO A 207 -16.88 -2.20 27.59
C PRO A 207 -17.25 -0.76 27.91
N LEU A 208 -18.19 -0.20 27.15
CA LEU A 208 -18.70 1.13 27.47
C LEU A 208 -19.42 1.09 28.79
N GLY A 209 -19.08 2.05 29.68
CA GLY A 209 -19.62 2.18 31.01
C GLY A 209 -18.86 1.43 32.13
N ILE A 210 -17.77 0.79 31.80
CA ILE A 210 -16.84 0.14 32.74
C ILE A 210 -15.46 0.78 32.58
N ASP A 211 -14.79 1.12 33.69
CA ASP A 211 -13.47 1.76 33.65
C ASP A 211 -12.32 0.77 33.61
N THR A 212 -12.58 -0.50 33.89
CA THR A 212 -11.55 -1.54 33.92
C THR A 212 -11.57 -2.38 32.64
N PRO A 213 -10.41 -2.64 32.02
CA PRO A 213 -10.34 -3.48 30.83
C PRO A 213 -10.73 -4.93 31.17
N LEU A 214 -11.61 -5.52 30.34
CA LEU A 214 -11.97 -6.94 30.43
C LEU A 214 -10.89 -7.86 29.87
N LEU A 215 -10.28 -7.43 28.75
CA LEU A 215 -9.25 -8.18 28.06
C LEU A 215 -8.02 -7.30 27.90
N VAL A 216 -6.87 -7.86 28.21
CA VAL A 216 -5.56 -7.24 27.95
C VAL A 216 -4.70 -8.24 27.18
N VAL A 217 -4.30 -7.88 25.98
CA VAL A 217 -3.49 -8.73 25.10
C VAL A 217 -2.21 -7.99 24.76
N ASN A 218 -1.08 -8.69 24.88
CA ASN A 218 0.23 -8.18 24.49
C ASN A 218 0.70 -8.87 23.22
N GLN A 219 1.02 -8.07 22.19
CA GLN A 219 1.54 -8.54 20.91
C GLN A 219 2.94 -7.96 20.69
N PRO A 220 3.91 -8.75 20.22
CA PRO A 220 5.26 -8.24 19.98
C PRO A 220 5.27 -7.21 18.85
N LEU A 221 6.18 -6.24 18.93
CA LEU A 221 6.45 -5.25 17.91
C LEU A 221 7.96 -5.03 17.80
N TYR A 222 8.49 -5.26 16.60
CA TYR A 222 9.91 -5.07 16.32
C TYR A 222 10.10 -3.83 15.45
N VAL A 223 11.06 -3.01 15.81
CA VAL A 223 11.46 -1.86 14.98
C VAL A 223 12.88 -2.06 14.52
N SER A 224 13.10 -1.99 13.22
CA SER A 224 14.42 -2.14 12.61
C SER A 224 14.73 -0.92 11.75
N GLN A 225 15.99 -0.55 11.65
CA GLN A 225 16.44 0.40 10.67
C GLN A 225 16.71 -0.32 9.34
N ALA A 226 16.35 0.32 8.23
CA ALA A 226 16.68 -0.17 6.91
C ALA A 226 18.19 -0.31 6.76
N SER A 227 18.64 -1.39 6.13
CA SER A 227 20.06 -1.66 5.96
C SER A 227 20.76 -0.57 5.12
N ALA A 228 22.05 -0.37 5.36
CA ALA A 228 22.88 0.52 4.54
C ALA A 228 22.87 0.14 3.05
N LEU A 229 22.62 -1.14 2.75
CA LEU A 229 22.50 -1.65 1.40
C LEU A 229 21.30 -1.02 0.67
N ILE A 230 20.14 -0.86 1.33
CA ILE A 230 18.97 -0.18 0.75
C ILE A 230 19.29 1.28 0.43
N SER A 231 20.02 1.96 1.32
CA SER A 231 20.46 3.34 1.07
C SER A 231 21.46 3.39 -0.10
N GLY A 232 22.41 2.47 -0.17
CA GLY A 232 23.37 2.38 -1.26
C GLY A 232 22.72 2.11 -2.62
N THR A 233 21.76 1.17 -2.65
CA THR A 233 20.98 0.88 -3.88
C THR A 233 20.13 2.07 -4.31
N LEU A 234 19.57 2.84 -3.38
CA LEU A 234 18.85 4.07 -3.70
C LEU A 234 19.74 5.09 -4.40
N PHE A 235 20.95 5.36 -3.87
CA PHE A 235 21.86 6.31 -4.51
C PHE A 235 22.33 5.84 -5.89
N ALA A 236 22.65 4.55 -6.02
CA ALA A 236 22.98 3.97 -7.32
C ALA A 236 21.83 4.08 -8.32
N ALA A 237 20.60 3.84 -7.87
CA ALA A 237 19.41 3.91 -8.69
C ALA A 237 19.05 5.36 -9.08
N LEU A 238 19.15 6.31 -8.15
CA LEU A 238 18.95 7.75 -8.44
C LEU A 238 20.02 8.28 -9.38
N GLY A 239 21.28 7.87 -9.18
CA GLY A 239 22.39 8.19 -10.09
C GLY A 239 22.13 7.62 -11.48
N GLY A 240 21.71 6.36 -11.58
CA GLY A 240 21.32 5.71 -12.83
C GLY A 240 20.17 6.46 -13.53
N ALA A 241 19.12 6.82 -12.79
CA ALA A 241 18.01 7.59 -13.34
C ALA A 241 18.46 8.97 -13.87
N ALA A 242 19.30 9.67 -13.12
CA ALA A 242 19.85 10.96 -13.55
C ALA A 242 20.69 10.82 -14.81
N ILE A 243 21.58 9.82 -14.88
CA ILE A 243 22.38 9.52 -16.09
C ILE A 243 21.45 9.19 -17.26
N GLY A 244 20.41 8.40 -17.04
CA GLY A 244 19.42 8.07 -18.07
C GLY A 244 18.72 9.30 -18.63
N LEU A 245 18.27 10.21 -17.75
CA LEU A 245 17.67 11.48 -18.18
C LEU A 245 18.67 12.36 -18.95
N LEU A 246 19.92 12.42 -18.52
CA LEU A 246 20.97 13.13 -19.25
C LEU A 246 21.22 12.51 -20.63
N VAL A 247 21.29 11.17 -20.73
CA VAL A 247 21.43 10.46 -22.01
C VAL A 247 20.24 10.78 -22.93
N ILE A 248 19.03 10.78 -22.42
CA ILE A 248 17.85 11.19 -23.18
C ILE A 248 18.04 12.64 -23.65
N GLY A 249 18.32 13.58 -22.75
CA GLY A 249 18.47 15.00 -23.05
C GLY A 249 19.53 15.33 -24.10
N PHE A 250 20.68 14.62 -24.07
CA PHE A 250 21.76 14.84 -25.04
C PHE A 250 21.61 14.07 -26.35
N ARG A 251 21.00 12.87 -26.31
CA ARG A 251 20.96 11.97 -27.47
C ARG A 251 19.64 11.94 -28.22
N TRP A 252 18.56 12.48 -27.68
CA TRP A 252 17.25 12.40 -28.31
C TRP A 252 17.23 12.96 -29.75
N ARG A 253 17.92 14.09 -29.99
CA ARG A 253 18.02 14.67 -31.34
C ARG A 253 18.73 13.76 -32.33
N THR A 254 19.84 13.17 -31.92
CA THR A 254 20.60 12.22 -32.72
C THR A 254 19.76 10.96 -33.02
N TRP A 255 19.05 10.46 -32.03
CA TRP A 255 18.18 9.28 -32.22
C TRP A 255 17.02 9.56 -33.19
N LEU A 256 16.54 10.78 -33.27
CA LEU A 256 15.49 11.16 -34.21
C LEU A 256 16.05 11.42 -35.60
N SER A 257 17.17 12.16 -35.71
CA SER A 257 17.75 12.54 -37.03
C SER A 257 18.33 11.38 -37.82
N ASP A 258 18.83 10.36 -37.14
CA ASP A 258 19.43 9.19 -37.76
C ASP A 258 18.43 8.17 -38.32
N ARG A 259 17.13 8.49 -38.29
CA ARG A 259 16.05 7.55 -38.65
C ARG A 259 15.17 8.09 -39.79
N SER A 260 14.69 7.17 -40.62
CA SER A 260 13.67 7.48 -41.59
C SER A 260 12.31 7.70 -40.92
N THR A 261 11.42 8.45 -41.56
CA THR A 261 10.06 8.68 -41.10
C THR A 261 9.30 7.37 -40.88
N THR A 262 9.47 6.40 -41.79
CA THR A 262 8.87 5.06 -41.66
C THR A 262 9.36 4.35 -40.39
N SER A 263 10.65 4.45 -40.09
CA SER A 263 11.26 3.90 -38.86
C SER A 263 10.67 4.48 -37.61
N LEU A 264 10.51 5.81 -37.58
CA LEU A 264 9.89 6.51 -36.46
C LEU A 264 8.40 6.17 -36.29
N MET A 265 7.66 6.00 -37.39
CA MET A 265 6.27 5.54 -37.35
C MET A 265 6.14 4.16 -36.70
N VAL A 266 7.00 3.20 -37.08
CA VAL A 266 7.01 1.85 -36.49
C VAL A 266 7.29 1.91 -34.98
N ILE A 267 8.28 2.72 -34.57
CA ILE A 267 8.60 2.90 -33.13
C ILE A 267 7.42 3.50 -32.40
N ALA A 268 6.80 4.55 -32.95
CA ALA A 268 5.66 5.22 -32.34
C ALA A 268 4.45 4.28 -32.22
N MET A 269 4.16 3.51 -33.28
CA MET A 269 3.05 2.56 -33.30
C MET A 269 3.25 1.46 -32.25
N LEU A 270 4.43 0.82 -32.20
CA LEU A 270 4.70 -0.23 -31.21
C LEU A 270 4.77 0.32 -29.80
N GLY A 271 5.31 1.53 -29.60
CA GLY A 271 5.28 2.22 -28.32
C GLY A 271 3.84 2.53 -27.83
N ALA A 272 2.96 2.94 -28.75
CA ALA A 272 1.54 3.14 -28.44
C ALA A 272 0.84 1.82 -28.12
N MET A 273 1.15 0.73 -28.82
CA MET A 273 0.63 -0.60 -28.49
C MET A 273 1.10 -1.07 -27.11
N MET A 274 2.35 -0.83 -26.75
CA MET A 274 2.85 -1.12 -25.40
C MET A 274 2.06 -0.35 -24.33
N PHE A 275 1.78 0.95 -24.59
CA PHE A 275 0.93 1.75 -23.70
C PHE A 275 -0.48 1.17 -23.57
N THR A 276 -1.12 0.78 -24.68
CA THR A 276 -2.47 0.22 -24.67
C THR A 276 -2.55 -1.06 -23.84
N VAL A 277 -1.55 -1.94 -23.97
CA VAL A 277 -1.46 -3.16 -23.17
C VAL A 277 -1.30 -2.81 -21.69
N SER A 278 -0.39 -1.89 -21.34
CA SER A 278 -0.19 -1.47 -19.95
C SER A 278 -1.43 -0.83 -19.34
N ALA A 279 -2.12 0.03 -20.08
CA ALA A 279 -3.36 0.66 -19.63
C ALA A 279 -4.48 -0.38 -19.42
N GLY A 280 -4.61 -1.32 -20.35
CA GLY A 280 -5.58 -2.42 -20.24
C GLY A 280 -5.31 -3.31 -19.04
N SER A 281 -4.05 -3.69 -18.81
CA SER A 281 -3.68 -4.52 -17.67
C SER A 281 -3.86 -3.81 -16.34
N GLN A 282 -3.67 -2.50 -16.26
CA GLN A 282 -3.98 -1.71 -15.05
C GLN A 282 -5.48 -1.70 -14.74
N LEU A 283 -6.34 -1.53 -15.75
CA LEU A 283 -7.79 -1.58 -15.55
C LEU A 283 -8.25 -2.95 -15.06
N ILE A 284 -7.73 -4.03 -15.65
CA ILE A 284 -7.97 -5.39 -15.19
C ILE A 284 -7.46 -5.57 -13.75
N GLY A 285 -6.28 -5.03 -13.45
CA GLY A 285 -5.65 -5.10 -12.14
C GLY A 285 -6.49 -4.50 -11.03
N MET A 286 -7.12 -3.36 -11.26
CA MET A 286 -8.03 -2.73 -10.28
C MET A 286 -9.22 -3.64 -9.95
N GLY A 287 -9.78 -4.34 -10.93
CA GLY A 287 -10.86 -5.31 -10.69
C GLY A 287 -10.39 -6.55 -9.94
N ILE A 288 -9.24 -7.07 -10.28
CA ILE A 288 -8.69 -8.30 -9.69
C ILE A 288 -8.10 -8.05 -8.28
N ALA A 289 -7.63 -6.84 -7.99
CA ALA A 289 -7.05 -6.49 -6.70
C ALA A 289 -8.01 -6.73 -5.53
N ALA A 290 -9.31 -6.57 -5.75
CA ALA A 290 -10.32 -6.84 -4.74
C ALA A 290 -10.43 -8.34 -4.38
N LEU A 291 -10.05 -9.24 -5.30
CA LEU A 291 -10.13 -10.69 -5.14
C LEU A 291 -8.81 -11.31 -4.69
N LEU A 292 -7.69 -10.87 -5.27
CA LEU A 292 -6.38 -11.48 -5.08
C LEU A 292 -5.45 -10.68 -4.17
N GLY A 293 -5.87 -9.49 -3.71
CA GLY A 293 -5.04 -8.64 -2.87
C GLY A 293 -3.66 -8.36 -3.51
N PRO A 294 -2.55 -8.54 -2.75
CA PRO A 294 -1.20 -8.25 -3.25
C PRO A 294 -0.74 -9.15 -4.41
N PHE A 295 -1.38 -10.31 -4.62
CA PHE A 295 -1.07 -11.19 -5.76
C PHE A 295 -1.64 -10.69 -7.09
N SER A 296 -2.53 -9.70 -7.08
CA SER A 296 -3.08 -9.10 -8.29
C SER A 296 -1.99 -8.54 -9.21
N SER A 297 -0.95 -7.97 -8.64
CA SER A 297 0.20 -7.42 -9.37
C SER A 297 0.97 -8.46 -10.18
N LEU A 298 1.02 -9.71 -9.72
CA LEU A 298 1.65 -10.80 -10.45
C LEU A 298 0.84 -11.19 -11.70
N LEU A 299 -0.48 -11.31 -11.56
CA LEU A 299 -1.33 -11.69 -12.68
C LEU A 299 -1.39 -10.57 -13.73
N THR A 300 -1.54 -9.32 -13.31
CA THR A 300 -1.54 -8.18 -14.22
C THR A 300 -0.18 -7.94 -14.84
N GLY A 301 0.90 -8.12 -14.07
CA GLY A 301 2.27 -8.07 -14.56
C GLY A 301 2.57 -9.15 -15.60
N LEU A 302 1.98 -10.36 -15.45
CA LEU A 302 2.14 -11.40 -16.45
C LEU A 302 1.64 -10.93 -17.83
N VAL A 303 0.48 -10.31 -17.89
CA VAL A 303 -0.08 -9.80 -19.15
C VAL A 303 0.74 -8.60 -19.64
N ASP A 304 0.97 -7.60 -18.78
CA ASP A 304 1.71 -6.39 -19.17
C ASP A 304 3.14 -6.69 -19.62
N ASP A 305 3.94 -7.33 -18.78
CA ASP A 305 5.36 -7.56 -19.04
C ASP A 305 5.59 -8.54 -20.19
N ALA A 306 4.77 -9.60 -20.34
CA ALA A 306 4.94 -10.55 -21.44
C ALA A 306 4.61 -9.90 -22.79
N PHE A 307 3.48 -9.20 -22.91
CA PHE A 307 3.13 -8.53 -24.17
C PHE A 307 4.04 -7.33 -24.48
N ARG A 308 4.39 -6.53 -23.49
CA ARG A 308 5.35 -5.42 -23.65
C ARG A 308 6.70 -5.95 -24.13
N THR A 309 7.19 -7.06 -23.55
CA THR A 309 8.43 -7.71 -23.96
C THR A 309 8.31 -8.25 -25.38
N ALA A 310 7.20 -8.86 -25.75
CA ALA A 310 6.97 -9.36 -27.11
C ALA A 310 7.01 -8.22 -28.14
N LEU A 311 6.35 -7.09 -27.86
CA LEU A 311 6.37 -5.92 -28.73
C LEU A 311 7.76 -5.28 -28.81
N MET A 312 8.46 -5.15 -27.67
CA MET A 312 9.82 -4.63 -27.63
C MET A 312 10.78 -5.53 -28.42
N MET A 313 10.68 -6.83 -28.26
CA MET A 313 11.49 -7.78 -29.01
C MET A 313 11.22 -7.74 -30.53
N THR A 314 9.94 -7.63 -30.90
CA THR A 314 9.54 -7.44 -32.30
C THR A 314 10.13 -6.15 -32.87
N LEU A 315 10.05 -5.05 -32.11
CA LEU A 315 10.64 -3.76 -32.48
C LEU A 315 12.15 -3.87 -32.70
N LEU A 316 12.86 -4.52 -31.77
CA LEU A 316 14.31 -4.71 -31.87
C LEU A 316 14.70 -5.63 -33.05
N THR A 317 13.84 -6.57 -33.47
CA THR A 317 14.09 -7.37 -34.70
C THR A 317 13.96 -6.55 -35.96
N LEU A 318 13.05 -5.59 -35.99
CA LEU A 318 12.87 -4.69 -37.13
C LEU A 318 13.93 -3.58 -37.18
N GLN A 319 14.33 -3.10 -36.01
CA GLN A 319 15.22 -1.94 -35.87
C GLN A 319 16.24 -2.10 -34.72
N PRO A 320 17.31 -2.87 -34.94
CA PRO A 320 18.32 -3.14 -33.91
C PRO A 320 19.35 -1.99 -33.80
N ARG A 321 18.88 -0.77 -33.61
CA ARG A 321 19.75 0.41 -33.51
C ARG A 321 19.72 1.00 -32.10
N PRO A 322 20.82 1.59 -31.60
CA PRO A 322 20.82 2.30 -30.33
C PRO A 322 19.72 3.38 -30.28
N GLY A 323 19.04 3.52 -29.13
CA GLY A 323 17.95 4.44 -28.94
C GLY A 323 16.58 3.96 -29.45
N THR A 324 16.47 2.76 -30.04
CA THR A 324 15.17 2.21 -30.45
C THR A 324 14.28 1.90 -29.23
N ALA A 325 14.83 1.21 -28.24
CA ALA A 325 14.11 0.90 -27.03
C ALA A 325 13.81 2.19 -26.23
N ALA A 326 14.77 3.11 -26.14
CA ALA A 326 14.57 4.39 -25.50
C ALA A 326 13.40 5.18 -26.08
N LEU A 327 13.31 5.32 -27.39
CA LEU A 327 12.22 6.03 -28.05
C LEU A 327 10.87 5.35 -27.82
N ALA A 328 10.81 4.02 -27.85
CA ALA A 328 9.57 3.29 -27.55
C ALA A 328 9.10 3.49 -26.11
N ILE A 329 10.03 3.41 -25.14
CA ILE A 329 9.76 3.70 -23.73
C ILE A 329 9.26 5.15 -23.53
N LEU A 330 9.87 6.11 -24.22
CA LEU A 330 9.45 7.51 -24.18
C LEU A 330 8.05 7.71 -24.74
N VAL A 331 7.72 7.08 -25.88
CA VAL A 331 6.35 7.14 -26.46
C VAL A 331 5.33 6.55 -25.50
N GLN A 332 5.60 5.34 -24.98
CA GLN A 332 4.74 4.68 -24.00
C GLN A 332 4.50 5.58 -22.78
N SER A 333 5.58 6.15 -22.22
CA SER A 333 5.53 6.98 -21.02
C SER A 333 4.82 8.32 -21.28
N LEU A 334 5.02 8.92 -22.44
CA LEU A 334 4.34 10.17 -22.84
C LEU A 334 2.84 9.94 -22.96
N LEU A 335 2.42 8.86 -23.60
CA LEU A 335 1.00 8.50 -23.69
C LEU A 335 0.39 8.24 -22.32
N GLY A 336 1.11 7.55 -21.43
CA GLY A 336 0.67 7.34 -20.06
C GLY A 336 0.52 8.65 -19.27
N ALA A 337 1.45 9.59 -19.46
CA ALA A 337 1.37 10.90 -18.83
C ALA A 337 0.17 11.73 -19.33
N LEU A 338 -0.09 11.70 -20.63
CA LEU A 338 -1.18 12.47 -21.24
C LEU A 338 -2.57 11.90 -20.96
N THR A 339 -2.70 10.56 -20.92
CA THR A 339 -4.00 9.90 -20.79
C THR A 339 -4.40 9.59 -19.35
N LEU A 340 -3.45 9.19 -18.52
CA LEU A 340 -3.69 8.76 -17.15
C LEU A 340 -3.30 9.83 -16.10
N GLY A 341 -2.75 10.96 -16.55
CA GLY A 341 -2.30 12.03 -15.66
C GLY A 341 -1.10 11.65 -14.76
N HIS A 342 -0.42 10.56 -15.07
CA HIS A 342 0.71 10.03 -14.29
C HIS A 342 2.01 10.78 -14.59
N PHE A 343 2.01 12.11 -14.43
CA PHE A 343 3.22 12.91 -14.62
C PHE A 343 3.71 13.48 -13.29
N GLY A 344 4.61 12.74 -12.65
CA GLY A 344 5.23 13.15 -11.40
C GLY A 344 6.77 13.00 -11.45
N PRO A 345 7.49 13.61 -10.50
CA PRO A 345 8.95 13.49 -10.42
C PRO A 345 9.43 12.04 -10.31
N SER A 346 8.70 11.19 -9.59
CA SER A 346 8.99 9.76 -9.48
C SER A 346 8.91 9.03 -10.82
N GLN A 347 7.96 9.41 -11.66
CA GLN A 347 7.80 8.83 -13.00
C GLN A 347 8.99 9.16 -13.92
N LEU A 348 9.49 10.40 -13.85
CA LEU A 348 10.70 10.78 -14.60
C LEU A 348 11.91 9.95 -14.19
N LEU A 349 12.07 9.68 -12.90
CA LEU A 349 13.15 8.82 -12.41
C LEU A 349 13.01 7.38 -12.93
N ILE A 350 11.80 6.84 -12.94
CA ILE A 350 11.53 5.50 -13.49
C ILE A 350 11.87 5.45 -15.00
N ILE A 351 11.45 6.45 -15.77
CA ILE A 351 11.74 6.56 -17.19
C ILE A 351 13.26 6.59 -17.43
N GLY A 352 13.97 7.48 -16.73
CA GLY A 352 15.42 7.61 -16.87
C GLY A 352 16.15 6.30 -16.55
N ASN A 353 15.76 5.66 -15.45
CA ASN A 353 16.31 4.37 -15.06
C ASN A 353 16.02 3.26 -16.09
N SER A 354 14.77 3.15 -16.54
CA SER A 354 14.37 2.15 -17.55
C SER A 354 15.12 2.32 -18.86
N VAL A 355 15.22 3.55 -19.37
CA VAL A 355 15.97 3.86 -20.60
C VAL A 355 17.44 3.51 -20.45
N LEU A 356 18.08 3.92 -19.35
CA LEU A 356 19.50 3.65 -19.13
C LEU A 356 19.78 2.15 -19.14
N TRP A 357 19.10 1.39 -18.31
CA TRP A 357 19.40 -0.03 -18.15
C TRP A 357 19.02 -0.84 -19.40
N THR A 358 17.89 -0.52 -20.04
CA THR A 358 17.51 -1.22 -21.28
C THR A 358 18.53 -0.98 -22.37
N GLU A 359 18.91 0.26 -22.65
CA GLU A 359 19.91 0.56 -23.68
C GLU A 359 21.30 0.00 -23.32
N LEU A 360 21.70 0.07 -22.04
CA LEU A 360 22.97 -0.47 -21.58
C LEU A 360 23.05 -1.99 -21.78
N PHE A 361 22.04 -2.75 -21.34
CA PHE A 361 22.06 -4.19 -21.49
C PHE A 361 21.95 -4.62 -22.96
N LEU A 362 21.16 -3.94 -23.77
CA LEU A 362 21.11 -4.17 -25.22
C LEU A 362 22.46 -3.88 -25.89
N TRP A 363 23.17 -2.87 -25.42
CA TRP A 363 24.50 -2.53 -25.94
C TRP A 363 25.57 -3.53 -25.46
N VAL A 364 25.58 -3.92 -24.18
CA VAL A 364 26.52 -4.91 -23.61
C VAL A 364 26.37 -6.27 -24.28
N THR A 365 25.15 -6.73 -24.49
CA THR A 365 24.86 -8.00 -25.15
C THR A 365 25.12 -7.98 -26.67
N GLY A 366 25.44 -6.80 -27.22
CA GLY A 366 25.75 -6.61 -28.63
C GLY A 366 24.53 -6.51 -29.55
N VAL A 367 23.32 -6.48 -28.99
CA VAL A 367 22.07 -6.42 -29.79
C VAL A 367 22.00 -5.15 -30.62
N THR A 368 22.39 -4.01 -30.07
CA THR A 368 22.36 -2.71 -30.76
C THR A 368 23.69 -2.31 -31.40
N ARG A 369 24.76 -3.11 -31.23
CA ARG A 369 26.08 -2.86 -31.87
C ARG A 369 26.17 -3.38 -33.27
N THR A 370 25.42 -4.45 -33.60
CA THR A 370 25.55 -5.17 -34.87
C THR A 370 24.26 -5.02 -35.68
N THR A 371 24.39 -4.41 -36.88
CA THR A 371 23.26 -4.24 -37.79
C THR A 371 22.93 -5.53 -38.58
N ASN A 372 23.82 -6.53 -38.55
CA ASN A 372 23.73 -7.72 -39.40
C ASN A 372 23.05 -8.95 -38.78
N TRP A 373 22.62 -8.88 -37.53
CA TRP A 373 22.00 -10.04 -36.85
C TRP A 373 20.62 -10.45 -37.42
N ILE A 374 19.96 -9.55 -38.15
CA ILE A 374 18.65 -9.78 -38.75
C ILE A 374 18.69 -10.92 -39.77
N ARG A 375 19.82 -11.08 -40.52
CA ARG A 375 19.97 -12.10 -41.56
C ARG A 375 20.30 -13.49 -41.06
N GLY A 376 20.79 -13.65 -39.84
CA GLY A 376 21.20 -14.92 -39.25
C GLY A 376 20.80 -15.15 -37.82
N ALA A 377 19.63 -14.64 -37.38
CA ALA A 377 19.19 -14.71 -35.98
C ALA A 377 18.93 -16.16 -35.56
N GLY A 378 20.01 -16.84 -35.21
CA GLY A 378 19.95 -18.11 -34.51
C GLY A 378 19.48 -17.92 -33.04
N LEU A 379 19.22 -19.04 -32.40
CA LEU A 379 18.75 -19.11 -30.98
C LEU A 379 19.63 -18.27 -30.06
N GLY A 380 20.93 -18.12 -30.33
CA GLY A 380 21.87 -17.34 -29.54
C GLY A 380 21.58 -15.84 -29.49
N MET A 381 21.07 -15.24 -30.56
CA MET A 381 20.72 -13.81 -30.56
C MET A 381 19.43 -13.55 -29.79
N TRP A 382 18.44 -14.44 -29.94
CA TRP A 382 17.21 -14.39 -29.13
C TRP A 382 17.52 -14.49 -27.65
N ALA A 383 18.42 -15.41 -27.27
CA ALA A 383 18.85 -15.52 -25.87
C ALA A 383 19.53 -14.24 -25.37
N ARG A 384 20.32 -13.55 -26.19
CA ARG A 384 20.95 -12.27 -25.82
C ARG A 384 19.91 -11.15 -25.60
N VAL A 385 18.92 -11.04 -26.50
CA VAL A 385 17.85 -10.07 -26.36
C VAL A 385 17.01 -10.38 -25.13
N ALA A 386 16.62 -11.65 -24.92
CA ALA A 386 15.87 -12.08 -23.75
C ALA A 386 16.63 -11.78 -22.44
N PHE A 387 17.93 -12.10 -22.40
CA PHE A 387 18.76 -11.80 -21.25
C PHE A 387 18.88 -10.29 -21.01
N ALA A 388 19.09 -9.48 -22.05
CA ALA A 388 19.17 -8.02 -21.92
C ALA A 388 17.88 -7.43 -21.37
N LEU A 389 16.73 -7.84 -21.89
CA LEU A 389 15.42 -7.38 -21.41
C LEU A 389 15.10 -7.88 -19.99
N ALA A 390 15.47 -9.13 -19.65
CA ALA A 390 15.31 -9.66 -18.31
C ALA A 390 16.13 -8.87 -17.29
N MET A 391 17.38 -8.56 -17.59
CA MET A 391 18.24 -7.77 -16.72
C MET A 391 17.76 -6.31 -16.59
N ALA A 392 17.27 -5.72 -17.68
CA ALA A 392 16.67 -4.40 -17.65
C ALA A 392 15.40 -4.36 -16.79
N ASN A 393 14.54 -5.38 -16.88
CA ASN A 393 13.34 -5.51 -16.08
C ASN A 393 13.67 -5.73 -14.60
N LEU A 394 14.65 -6.58 -14.31
CA LEU A 394 15.15 -6.82 -12.95
C LEU A 394 15.65 -5.54 -12.27
N THR A 395 16.48 -4.77 -12.97
CA THR A 395 17.03 -3.51 -12.43
C THR A 395 15.95 -2.44 -12.28
N THR A 396 15.00 -2.35 -13.21
CA THR A 396 13.87 -1.41 -13.13
C THR A 396 12.91 -1.81 -12.01
N GLY A 397 12.62 -3.10 -11.85
CA GLY A 397 11.80 -3.63 -10.76
C GLY A 397 12.43 -3.39 -9.40
N ALA A 398 13.73 -3.69 -9.27
CA ALA A 398 14.49 -3.39 -8.04
C ALA A 398 14.45 -1.90 -7.68
N PHE A 399 14.60 -1.02 -8.69
CA PHE A 399 14.46 0.42 -8.50
C PHE A 399 13.07 0.81 -8.01
N GLY A 400 12.01 0.25 -8.59
CA GLY A 400 10.64 0.46 -8.16
C GLY A 400 10.41 0.08 -6.69
N LEU A 401 10.93 -1.08 -6.27
CA LEU A 401 10.85 -1.53 -4.87
C LEU A 401 11.63 -0.62 -3.92
N VAL A 402 12.79 -0.14 -4.31
CA VAL A 402 13.58 0.82 -3.51
C VAL A 402 12.84 2.16 -3.41
N LEU A 403 12.24 2.66 -4.49
CA LEU A 403 11.40 3.86 -4.43
C LEU A 403 10.18 3.66 -3.53
N ALA A 404 9.52 2.51 -3.61
CA ALA A 404 8.38 2.18 -2.73
C ALA A 404 8.79 2.17 -1.26
N ALA A 405 9.91 1.55 -0.93
CA ALA A 405 10.44 1.52 0.44
C ALA A 405 10.79 2.94 0.94
N VAL A 406 11.41 3.74 0.10
CA VAL A 406 11.96 5.04 0.49
C VAL A 406 10.92 6.15 0.46
N LEU A 407 10.12 6.26 -0.60
CA LEU A 407 9.14 7.34 -0.77
C LEU A 407 7.82 7.05 -0.06
N TYR A 408 7.42 5.77 -0.03
CA TYR A 408 6.11 5.38 0.49
C TYR A 408 6.18 4.57 1.79
N ARG A 409 7.39 4.30 2.32
CA ARG A 409 7.62 3.45 3.50
C ARG A 409 7.06 2.02 3.36
N PHE A 410 6.91 1.55 2.12
CA PHE A 410 6.49 0.19 1.81
C PHE A 410 7.69 -0.74 1.81
N TYR A 411 7.92 -1.38 2.95
CA TYR A 411 8.93 -2.43 3.10
C TYR A 411 8.25 -3.78 2.94
N TYR A 412 8.53 -4.42 1.82
CA TYR A 412 7.95 -5.72 1.51
C TYR A 412 8.68 -6.86 2.23
N ALA A 413 8.00 -7.99 2.44
CA ALA A 413 8.60 -9.20 2.94
C ALA A 413 9.63 -9.76 1.94
N GLU A 414 10.71 -10.37 2.43
CA GLU A 414 11.82 -10.84 1.58
C GLU A 414 11.36 -11.83 0.50
N TRP A 415 10.47 -12.77 0.86
CA TRP A 415 9.91 -13.71 -0.09
C TRP A 415 9.11 -13.03 -1.21
N TYR A 416 8.38 -11.96 -0.88
CA TYR A 416 7.58 -11.20 -1.83
C TYR A 416 8.48 -10.39 -2.77
N VAL A 417 9.56 -9.78 -2.24
CA VAL A 417 10.59 -9.10 -3.04
C VAL A 417 11.22 -10.08 -4.03
N ALA A 418 11.61 -11.27 -3.57
CA ALA A 418 12.20 -12.30 -4.44
C ALA A 418 11.21 -12.73 -5.53
N MET A 419 9.95 -12.95 -5.17
CA MET A 419 8.91 -13.35 -6.12
C MET A 419 8.64 -12.28 -7.18
N ILE A 420 8.51 -11.01 -6.81
CA ILE A 420 8.27 -9.89 -7.75
C ILE A 420 9.50 -9.61 -8.62
N LEU A 421 10.71 -9.79 -8.10
CA LEU A 421 11.91 -9.55 -8.91
C LEU A 421 12.18 -10.70 -9.88
N ILE A 422 12.11 -11.94 -9.45
CA ILE A 422 12.49 -13.10 -10.28
C ILE A 422 11.37 -13.46 -11.26
N GLY A 423 10.13 -13.55 -10.82
CA GLY A 423 9.00 -13.97 -11.65
C GLY A 423 8.82 -13.08 -12.88
N PRO A 424 8.55 -11.78 -12.72
CA PRO A 424 8.41 -10.84 -13.83
C PRO A 424 9.67 -10.71 -14.69
N SER A 425 10.84 -10.60 -14.04
CA SER A 425 12.06 -10.31 -14.78
C SER A 425 12.52 -11.46 -15.69
N PHE A 426 12.31 -12.69 -15.28
CA PHE A 426 12.72 -13.84 -16.09
C PHE A 426 11.53 -14.59 -16.69
N GLY A 427 10.51 -14.94 -15.87
CA GLY A 427 9.38 -15.72 -16.33
C GLY A 427 8.56 -15.02 -17.41
N TYR A 428 8.13 -13.78 -17.16
CA TYR A 428 7.28 -13.04 -18.09
C TYR A 428 8.07 -12.58 -19.33
N VAL A 429 9.36 -12.24 -19.15
CA VAL A 429 10.23 -11.91 -20.29
C VAL A 429 10.44 -13.12 -21.20
N LEU A 430 10.69 -14.29 -20.64
CA LEU A 430 10.81 -15.52 -21.44
C LEU A 430 9.51 -15.85 -22.19
N LEU A 431 8.37 -15.70 -21.54
CA LEU A 431 7.07 -15.87 -22.18
C LEU A 431 6.86 -14.85 -23.31
N GLY A 432 7.17 -13.58 -23.07
CA GLY A 432 7.10 -12.52 -24.08
C GLY A 432 8.01 -12.79 -25.28
N CYS A 433 9.23 -13.26 -25.04
CA CYS A 433 10.14 -13.68 -26.08
C CYS A 433 9.59 -14.86 -26.90
N ALA A 434 8.95 -15.83 -26.23
CA ALA A 434 8.30 -16.95 -26.93
C ALA A 434 7.13 -16.49 -27.82
N ILE A 435 6.32 -15.55 -27.34
CA ILE A 435 5.23 -14.93 -28.10
C ILE A 435 5.77 -14.14 -29.31
N ALA A 436 6.88 -13.43 -29.14
CA ALA A 436 7.49 -12.62 -30.23
C ALA A 436 8.03 -13.46 -31.39
N LEU A 437 8.42 -14.71 -31.16
CA LEU A 437 9.01 -15.57 -32.18
C LEU A 437 8.17 -15.74 -33.44
N PRO A 438 6.87 -16.11 -33.37
CA PRO A 438 6.02 -16.23 -34.55
C PRO A 438 5.79 -14.88 -35.25
N PHE A 439 5.55 -13.81 -34.46
CA PHE A 439 5.34 -12.46 -35.00
C PHE A 439 6.56 -11.95 -35.82
N ALA A 440 7.75 -12.13 -35.29
CA ALA A 440 8.96 -11.71 -35.97
C ALA A 440 9.24 -12.51 -37.25
N ARG A 441 8.83 -13.77 -37.31
CA ARG A 441 8.91 -14.59 -38.51
C ARG A 441 7.94 -14.10 -39.59
N SER A 442 6.67 -13.90 -39.24
CA SER A 442 5.65 -13.39 -40.18
C SER A 442 5.99 -12.02 -40.75
N LEU A 443 6.52 -11.11 -39.94
CA LEU A 443 6.91 -9.77 -40.39
C LEU A 443 8.11 -9.79 -41.34
N ARG A 444 8.99 -10.78 -41.24
CA ARG A 444 10.11 -10.96 -42.17
C ARG A 444 9.66 -11.44 -43.55
N GLU A 445 8.60 -12.25 -43.62
CA GLU A 445 8.05 -12.74 -44.87
C GLU A 445 7.34 -11.64 -45.66
N VAL A 446 6.86 -10.59 -44.99
CA VAL A 446 6.14 -9.47 -45.61
C VAL A 446 7.05 -8.26 -45.89
N SER A 447 8.24 -8.19 -45.30
CA SER A 447 9.21 -7.13 -45.52
C SER A 447 10.23 -7.55 -46.56
N PRO A 448 10.22 -7.00 -47.79
CA PRO A 448 11.15 -7.32 -48.84
C PRO A 448 12.61 -6.94 -48.55
#